data_1f3024b4d40735ca9e947faddd91e9f2
#
_entry.id   1f3024b4d40735ca9e947faddd91e9f2
#
_cell.length_a   1.000
_cell.length_b   1.000
_cell.length_c   1.000
_cell.angle_alpha   90.00
_cell.angle_beta   90.00
_cell.angle_gamma   90.00
#
_symmetry.space_group_name_H-M   'P 1'
#
loop_
_entity.id
_entity.type
_entity.pdbx_description
1 polymer ?
#
loop_
_entity_poly.entity_id
_entity_poly.type
_entity_poly.pdbx_seq_one_letter_code
_entity_poly.pdbx_strand_id
1 'polypeptide(L)'
;MILMEMMSGAAMVVRTLKDIGVKHVFGYPGGAVLDIYDALYAQEDVEHILVRHEQAAAHMADGYARSTGKTGTVLVTSGPGATNTLTGIATAFMDSIPMVVLSGQVPSMHIGEDAFQETDMVGCSRPIVKHSFLVKRAVDIPEAIAKAYYIANTGRPGPVVVDLPKDIVNVLEEHPYQFPDDVTMRSYNPTLKGHSKQIKKAVKTLLEAKRPIIYVGGGAITSEASDLVTEIAEKLNAPVTSTLMGLGAFSSVHEQFVGMLGMHGRLEANKAMHNEDCILALGARFDDRVTNNVDKFCPHASIIHVDIDPASISKIIGAHVPVVGSVDEVAKQLLKEMGKIDAKAQTAKLADWWEQVNQWRSRKCLDYKKDKHLIKPQEVIESLYKHTHGDAYVSSDVGQHQMFAALYYPFAKPRRWINSGGLGTMGFGLPAAMGVQMAHPEAVSTVVTGDGSIQMNIQELATCMQYNLPIKIISLNNRALGMVRQWQDMNYKGRHSSSYMDSMPDFVKLAEAYGHIGIRVTKPEELDEAMAKCFAAKDRLVFMDIEIDQNEHVYPMQIKFGAMDDMRLSKTERT
;
A
#
# COMPACT_ATOMS: atom_id res chain seq x y z
N MET A 1 -35.92 -27.81 -17.47
CA MET A 1 -35.84 -26.37 -17.76
C MET A 1 -35.58 -25.72 -16.40
N ILE A 2 -34.36 -25.33 -16.13
CA ILE A 2 -34.06 -24.56 -14.90
C ILE A 2 -34.74 -23.22 -15.12
N LEU A 3 -35.71 -22.88 -14.27
CA LEU A 3 -36.30 -21.54 -14.27
C LEU A 3 -35.17 -20.57 -13.92
N MET A 4 -34.77 -19.73 -14.88
CA MET A 4 -33.82 -18.65 -14.59
C MET A 4 -34.50 -17.68 -13.62
N GLU A 5 -33.77 -17.25 -12.60
CA GLU A 5 -34.24 -16.25 -11.66
C GLU A 5 -34.35 -14.90 -12.39
N MET A 6 -35.52 -14.26 -12.29
CA MET A 6 -35.77 -12.95 -12.92
C MET A 6 -35.53 -11.86 -11.89
N MET A 7 -34.78 -10.82 -12.25
CA MET A 7 -34.49 -9.70 -11.35
C MET A 7 -34.13 -8.43 -12.11
N SER A 8 -34.23 -7.29 -11.43
CA SER A 8 -33.84 -5.99 -11.99
C SER A 8 -32.32 -5.86 -12.14
N GLY A 9 -31.86 -4.94 -12.99
CA GLY A 9 -30.45 -4.66 -13.13
C GLY A 9 -29.76 -4.27 -11.81
N ALA A 10 -30.44 -3.51 -10.95
CA ALA A 10 -29.96 -3.16 -9.61
C ALA A 10 -29.79 -4.40 -8.71
N ALA A 11 -30.79 -5.29 -8.70
CA ALA A 11 -30.70 -6.55 -7.96
C ALA A 11 -29.58 -7.45 -8.51
N MET A 12 -29.33 -7.44 -9.83
CA MET A 12 -28.21 -8.17 -10.45
C MET A 12 -26.85 -7.68 -9.95
N VAL A 13 -26.66 -6.36 -9.77
CA VAL A 13 -25.42 -5.83 -9.20
C VAL A 13 -25.17 -6.42 -7.81
N VAL A 14 -26.15 -6.30 -6.92
CA VAL A 14 -26.03 -6.77 -5.52
C VAL A 14 -25.87 -8.29 -5.45
N ARG A 15 -26.67 -9.03 -6.24
CA ARG A 15 -26.59 -10.49 -6.31
C ARG A 15 -25.23 -10.96 -6.81
N THR A 16 -24.66 -10.30 -7.80
CA THR A 16 -23.34 -10.61 -8.34
C THR A 16 -22.24 -10.38 -7.28
N LEU A 17 -22.31 -9.27 -6.52
CA LEU A 17 -21.39 -9.02 -5.42
C LEU A 17 -21.46 -10.11 -4.35
N LYS A 18 -22.67 -10.54 -3.99
CA LYS A 18 -22.91 -11.68 -3.08
C LYS A 18 -22.27 -12.98 -3.62
N ASP A 19 -22.54 -13.32 -4.87
CA ASP A 19 -22.06 -14.57 -5.48
C ASP A 19 -20.54 -14.59 -5.64
N ILE A 20 -19.88 -13.42 -5.79
CA ILE A 20 -18.40 -13.25 -5.72
C ILE A 20 -17.88 -13.39 -4.27
N GLY A 21 -18.74 -13.20 -3.26
CA GLY A 21 -18.38 -13.26 -1.84
C GLY A 21 -17.89 -11.92 -1.26
N VAL A 22 -18.30 -10.81 -1.86
CA VAL A 22 -18.06 -9.45 -1.33
C VAL A 22 -18.82 -9.29 -0.01
N LYS A 23 -18.14 -8.78 1.01
CA LYS A 23 -18.75 -8.51 2.33
C LYS A 23 -19.01 -7.03 2.55
N HIS A 24 -18.12 -6.17 2.10
CA HIS A 24 -18.21 -4.73 2.32
C HIS A 24 -18.10 -3.97 1.00
N VAL A 25 -18.95 -2.97 0.84
CA VAL A 25 -18.93 -2.00 -0.25
C VAL A 25 -18.77 -0.61 0.37
N PHE A 26 -17.74 0.11 0.00
CA PHE A 26 -17.47 1.46 0.50
C PHE A 26 -18.01 2.48 -0.48
N GLY A 27 -18.78 3.45 -0.03
CA GLY A 27 -19.35 4.37 -1.01
C GLY A 27 -20.19 5.50 -0.46
N TYR A 28 -20.79 6.22 -1.40
CA TYR A 28 -21.67 7.35 -1.11
C TYR A 28 -22.86 7.35 -2.10
N PRO A 29 -24.11 7.44 -1.62
CA PRO A 29 -25.29 7.41 -2.48
C PRO A 29 -25.44 8.69 -3.30
N GLY A 30 -26.13 8.55 -4.44
CA GLY A 30 -26.57 9.66 -5.27
C GLY A 30 -27.53 9.22 -6.37
N GLY A 31 -28.08 10.15 -7.10
CA GLY A 31 -29.22 9.97 -7.98
C GLY A 31 -29.10 8.84 -9.02
N ALA A 32 -27.89 8.59 -9.53
CA ALA A 32 -27.69 7.56 -10.56
C ALA A 32 -27.65 6.13 -10.03
N VAL A 33 -27.46 5.94 -8.70
CA VAL A 33 -27.29 4.61 -8.08
C VAL A 33 -28.38 4.29 -7.04
N LEU A 34 -29.42 5.10 -6.92
CA LEU A 34 -30.48 4.89 -5.92
C LEU A 34 -31.13 3.51 -6.04
N ASP A 35 -31.32 3.01 -7.24
CA ASP A 35 -31.91 1.68 -7.48
C ASP A 35 -31.01 0.57 -6.92
N ILE A 36 -29.67 0.73 -7.02
CA ILE A 36 -28.71 -0.21 -6.41
C ILE A 36 -28.76 -0.13 -4.88
N TYR A 37 -28.91 1.08 -4.31
CA TYR A 37 -29.05 1.25 -2.86
C TYR A 37 -30.36 0.67 -2.31
N ASP A 38 -31.45 0.72 -3.09
CA ASP A 38 -32.70 0.04 -2.75
C ASP A 38 -32.52 -1.48 -2.71
N ALA A 39 -31.83 -2.03 -3.72
CA ALA A 39 -31.49 -3.46 -3.74
C ALA A 39 -30.54 -3.86 -2.60
N LEU A 40 -29.60 -3.00 -2.19
CA LEU A 40 -28.75 -3.23 -1.02
C LEU A 40 -29.55 -3.27 0.28
N TYR A 41 -30.58 -2.43 0.43
CA TYR A 41 -31.45 -2.40 1.60
C TYR A 41 -32.25 -3.71 1.75
N ALA A 42 -32.58 -4.37 0.65
CA ALA A 42 -33.40 -5.58 0.62
C ALA A 42 -32.67 -6.88 1.02
N GLN A 43 -31.37 -6.80 1.41
CA GLN A 43 -30.55 -7.97 1.74
C GLN A 43 -29.53 -7.66 2.86
N GLU A 44 -28.96 -8.71 3.49
CA GLU A 44 -28.02 -8.60 4.62
C GLU A 44 -26.63 -9.19 4.32
N ASP A 45 -26.39 -9.75 3.14
CA ASP A 45 -25.14 -10.47 2.80
C ASP A 45 -23.97 -9.53 2.48
N VAL A 46 -24.29 -8.35 1.91
CA VAL A 46 -23.34 -7.31 1.48
C VAL A 46 -23.61 -6.04 2.28
N GLU A 47 -22.67 -5.64 3.11
CA GLU A 47 -22.77 -4.45 3.94
C GLU A 47 -22.23 -3.22 3.19
N HIS A 48 -23.01 -2.13 3.15
CA HIS A 48 -22.56 -0.86 2.62
C HIS A 48 -22.04 0.05 3.74
N ILE A 49 -20.84 0.59 3.56
CA ILE A 49 -20.20 1.52 4.50
C ILE A 49 -20.26 2.92 3.92
N LEU A 50 -21.04 3.79 4.57
CA LEU A 50 -21.23 5.17 4.16
C LEU A 50 -20.05 6.04 4.62
N VAL A 51 -19.27 6.51 3.67
CA VAL A 51 -18.19 7.49 3.90
C VAL A 51 -18.71 8.93 3.91
N ARG A 52 -17.83 9.90 4.10
CA ARG A 52 -18.16 11.34 4.00
C ARG A 52 -17.62 11.99 2.73
N HIS A 53 -16.75 11.27 2.02
CA HIS A 53 -16.19 11.68 0.73
C HIS A 53 -15.80 10.45 -0.08
N GLU A 54 -16.05 10.44 -1.38
CA GLU A 54 -15.84 9.26 -2.24
C GLU A 54 -14.35 8.89 -2.40
N GLN A 55 -13.44 9.85 -2.27
CA GLN A 55 -12.01 9.56 -2.18
C GLN A 55 -11.70 8.64 -0.99
N ALA A 56 -12.35 8.89 0.15
CA ALA A 56 -12.21 8.03 1.32
C ALA A 56 -12.74 6.62 1.07
N ALA A 57 -13.83 6.46 0.32
CA ALA A 57 -14.32 5.12 -0.07
C ALA A 57 -13.26 4.33 -0.84
N ALA A 58 -12.59 4.97 -1.80
CA ALA A 58 -11.53 4.33 -2.56
C ALA A 58 -10.31 3.99 -1.67
N HIS A 59 -9.92 4.86 -0.74
CA HIS A 59 -8.84 4.56 0.22
C HIS A 59 -9.23 3.50 1.26
N MET A 60 -10.49 3.42 1.69
CA MET A 60 -10.99 2.31 2.52
C MET A 60 -10.91 0.98 1.78
N ALA A 61 -11.36 0.94 0.53
CA ALA A 61 -11.25 -0.23 -0.33
C ALA A 61 -9.79 -0.65 -0.55
N ASP A 62 -8.88 0.30 -0.69
CA ASP A 62 -7.44 0.10 -0.79
C ASP A 62 -6.86 -0.53 0.50
N GLY A 63 -7.14 0.04 1.67
CA GLY A 63 -6.70 -0.50 2.97
C GLY A 63 -7.25 -1.90 3.25
N TYR A 64 -8.53 -2.13 2.92
CA TYR A 64 -9.16 -3.44 2.97
C TYR A 64 -8.39 -4.46 2.10
N ALA A 65 -8.10 -4.09 0.86
CA ALA A 65 -7.43 -4.98 -0.09
C ALA A 65 -5.99 -5.30 0.35
N ARG A 66 -5.22 -4.31 0.82
CA ARG A 66 -3.85 -4.53 1.32
C ARG A 66 -3.80 -5.46 2.51
N SER A 67 -4.73 -5.29 3.46
CA SER A 67 -4.74 -6.08 4.70
C SER A 67 -5.26 -7.50 4.52
N THR A 68 -6.21 -7.72 3.59
CA THR A 68 -6.85 -9.02 3.37
C THR A 68 -6.32 -9.82 2.18
N GLY A 69 -5.73 -9.14 1.17
CA GLY A 69 -5.43 -9.73 -0.14
C GLY A 69 -6.65 -9.89 -1.05
N LYS A 70 -7.85 -9.46 -0.61
CA LYS A 70 -9.09 -9.52 -1.39
C LYS A 70 -9.34 -8.19 -2.10
N THR A 71 -10.13 -8.21 -3.19
CA THR A 71 -10.49 -6.98 -3.90
C THR A 71 -11.33 -6.05 -3.04
N GLY A 72 -10.93 -4.78 -2.94
CA GLY A 72 -11.75 -3.73 -2.37
C GLY A 72 -12.84 -3.30 -3.35
N THR A 73 -14.04 -2.99 -2.83
CA THR A 73 -15.21 -2.64 -3.64
C THR A 73 -15.71 -1.24 -3.31
N VAL A 74 -15.89 -0.41 -4.33
CA VAL A 74 -16.39 0.96 -4.20
C VAL A 74 -17.67 1.10 -5.00
N LEU A 75 -18.67 1.81 -4.44
CA LEU A 75 -19.91 2.16 -5.13
C LEU A 75 -20.19 3.67 -4.97
N VAL A 76 -20.22 4.39 -6.08
CA VAL A 76 -20.42 5.83 -6.11
C VAL A 76 -21.38 6.26 -7.22
N THR A 77 -21.97 7.43 -7.07
CA THR A 77 -22.84 8.01 -8.10
C THR A 77 -22.03 8.58 -9.27
N SER A 78 -22.73 9.03 -10.31
CA SER A 78 -22.16 9.69 -11.48
C SER A 78 -21.55 11.07 -11.16
N GLY A 79 -20.90 11.68 -12.14
CA GLY A 79 -20.38 13.03 -12.06
C GLY A 79 -19.36 13.21 -10.94
N PRO A 80 -19.62 14.12 -9.97
CA PRO A 80 -18.68 14.39 -8.88
C PRO A 80 -18.41 13.17 -7.98
N GLY A 81 -19.38 12.26 -7.81
CA GLY A 81 -19.18 11.04 -7.05
C GLY A 81 -18.12 10.14 -7.69
N ALA A 82 -18.21 9.94 -9.00
CA ALA A 82 -17.22 9.18 -9.76
C ALA A 82 -15.85 9.88 -9.79
N THR A 83 -15.80 11.17 -10.13
CA THR A 83 -14.52 11.91 -10.24
C THR A 83 -13.78 12.05 -8.92
N ASN A 84 -14.47 12.12 -7.79
CA ASN A 84 -13.85 12.14 -6.46
C ASN A 84 -13.08 10.85 -6.13
N THR A 85 -13.33 9.73 -6.82
CA THR A 85 -12.59 8.47 -6.61
C THR A 85 -11.25 8.42 -7.32
N LEU A 86 -10.99 9.29 -8.31
CA LEU A 86 -9.84 9.19 -9.21
C LEU A 86 -8.49 9.16 -8.48
N THR A 87 -8.31 9.99 -7.46
CA THR A 87 -7.09 9.96 -6.64
C THR A 87 -6.89 8.61 -5.96
N GLY A 88 -7.94 8.03 -5.38
CA GLY A 88 -7.88 6.70 -4.76
C GLY A 88 -7.62 5.58 -5.77
N ILE A 89 -8.24 5.65 -6.96
CA ILE A 89 -7.99 4.73 -8.07
C ILE A 89 -6.53 4.82 -8.52
N ALA A 90 -5.98 6.02 -8.70
CA ALA A 90 -4.58 6.23 -9.07
C ALA A 90 -3.62 5.68 -8.00
N THR A 91 -3.95 5.84 -6.71
CA THR A 91 -3.19 5.27 -5.59
C THR A 91 -3.14 3.75 -5.69
N ALA A 92 -4.28 3.10 -5.86
CA ALA A 92 -4.38 1.65 -6.03
C ALA A 92 -3.62 1.15 -7.29
N PHE A 93 -3.71 1.89 -8.40
CA PHE A 93 -3.00 1.55 -9.64
C PHE A 93 -1.48 1.59 -9.48
N MET A 94 -0.95 2.65 -8.88
CA MET A 94 0.49 2.82 -8.69
C MET A 94 1.10 1.75 -7.78
N ASP A 95 0.35 1.29 -6.79
CA ASP A 95 0.79 0.28 -5.82
C ASP A 95 0.32 -1.15 -6.13
N SER A 96 -0.38 -1.33 -7.27
CA SER A 96 -0.87 -2.66 -7.72
C SER A 96 -1.85 -3.29 -6.72
N ILE A 97 -2.85 -2.52 -6.27
CA ILE A 97 -3.86 -2.95 -5.32
C ILE A 97 -5.16 -3.31 -6.05
N PRO A 98 -5.72 -4.52 -5.84
CA PRO A 98 -6.94 -4.93 -6.50
C PRO A 98 -8.14 -4.14 -5.97
N MET A 99 -8.85 -3.47 -6.86
CA MET A 99 -10.03 -2.66 -6.55
C MET A 99 -11.04 -2.73 -7.68
N VAL A 100 -12.32 -2.83 -7.36
CA VAL A 100 -13.41 -2.66 -8.32
C VAL A 100 -14.24 -1.46 -7.91
N VAL A 101 -14.38 -0.50 -8.82
CA VAL A 101 -15.17 0.71 -8.63
C VAL A 101 -16.43 0.60 -9.51
N LEU A 102 -17.59 0.49 -8.86
CA LEU A 102 -18.89 0.56 -9.48
C LEU A 102 -19.32 2.02 -9.49
N SER A 103 -19.35 2.63 -10.67
CA SER A 103 -19.69 4.02 -10.87
C SER A 103 -21.08 4.11 -11.51
N GLY A 104 -21.96 4.89 -10.94
CA GLY A 104 -23.20 5.26 -11.63
C GLY A 104 -22.92 6.16 -12.83
N GLN A 105 -23.80 6.11 -13.82
CA GLN A 105 -23.77 6.97 -15.01
C GLN A 105 -25.16 7.50 -15.31
N VAL A 106 -25.25 8.61 -16.03
CA VAL A 106 -26.51 9.10 -16.56
C VAL A 106 -27.17 8.05 -17.46
N PRO A 107 -28.51 8.11 -17.71
CA PRO A 107 -29.15 7.19 -18.64
C PRO A 107 -28.40 7.12 -19.98
N SER A 108 -28.31 5.92 -20.54
CA SER A 108 -27.47 5.64 -21.72
C SER A 108 -27.80 6.56 -22.92
N MET A 109 -29.03 7.00 -23.06
CA MET A 109 -29.48 7.91 -24.10
C MET A 109 -28.97 9.35 -23.94
N HIS A 110 -28.53 9.73 -22.73
CA HIS A 110 -28.02 11.06 -22.41
C HIS A 110 -26.50 11.15 -22.35
N ILE A 111 -25.80 10.04 -22.57
CA ILE A 111 -24.34 10.04 -22.59
C ILE A 111 -23.83 10.82 -23.80
N GLY A 112 -23.04 11.87 -23.55
CA GLY A 112 -22.49 12.77 -24.57
C GLY A 112 -23.36 13.99 -24.85
N GLU A 113 -24.39 14.26 -24.03
CA GLU A 113 -25.28 15.41 -24.15
C GLU A 113 -25.02 16.51 -23.09
N ASP A 114 -23.94 16.39 -22.31
CA ASP A 114 -23.65 17.25 -21.14
C ASP A 114 -24.79 17.25 -20.11
N ALA A 115 -25.37 16.07 -19.88
CA ALA A 115 -26.48 15.90 -18.95
C ALA A 115 -26.04 16.21 -17.49
N PHE A 116 -27.01 16.53 -16.62
CA PHE A 116 -26.72 16.83 -15.22
C PHE A 116 -25.97 15.68 -14.53
N GLN A 117 -24.82 15.98 -13.94
CA GLN A 117 -23.89 15.02 -13.32
C GLN A 117 -23.36 13.95 -14.29
N GLU A 118 -23.26 14.26 -15.57
CA GLU A 118 -22.54 13.41 -16.51
C GLU A 118 -21.03 13.58 -16.35
N THR A 119 -20.28 12.50 -16.47
CA THR A 119 -18.81 12.50 -16.62
C THR A 119 -18.42 11.25 -17.40
N ASP A 120 -17.50 11.40 -18.37
CA ASP A 120 -16.85 10.25 -19.03
C ASP A 120 -15.87 9.57 -18.05
N MET A 121 -16.43 8.76 -17.15
CA MET A 121 -15.63 8.04 -16.14
C MET A 121 -14.68 7.02 -16.78
N VAL A 122 -15.08 6.41 -17.90
CA VAL A 122 -14.21 5.51 -18.68
C VAL A 122 -13.00 6.26 -19.22
N GLY A 123 -13.21 7.43 -19.80
CA GLY A 123 -12.15 8.30 -20.30
C GLY A 123 -11.24 8.83 -19.20
N CYS A 124 -11.81 9.35 -18.11
CA CYS A 124 -11.06 9.90 -16.98
C CYS A 124 -10.20 8.83 -16.27
N SER A 125 -10.70 7.61 -16.13
CA SER A 125 -10.01 6.53 -15.42
C SER A 125 -9.02 5.76 -16.30
N ARG A 126 -9.13 5.81 -17.61
CA ARG A 126 -8.33 5.00 -18.56
C ARG A 126 -6.83 4.91 -18.27
N PRO A 127 -6.09 5.99 -17.95
CA PRO A 127 -4.65 5.93 -17.70
C PRO A 127 -4.27 5.33 -16.33
N ILE A 128 -5.23 5.16 -15.43
CA ILE A 128 -5.02 4.76 -14.04
C ILE A 128 -5.80 3.51 -13.61
N VAL A 129 -6.27 2.71 -14.59
CA VAL A 129 -6.94 1.44 -14.35
C VAL A 129 -6.38 0.34 -15.25
N LYS A 130 -6.58 -0.90 -14.86
CA LYS A 130 -6.27 -2.05 -15.73
C LYS A 130 -7.28 -2.19 -16.86
N HIS A 131 -8.55 -1.91 -16.57
CA HIS A 131 -9.64 -1.95 -17.52
C HIS A 131 -10.81 -1.12 -17.04
N SER A 132 -11.71 -0.75 -17.96
CA SER A 132 -13.00 -0.12 -17.65
C SER A 132 -14.08 -0.71 -18.53
N PHE A 133 -15.27 -0.91 -17.95
CA PHE A 133 -16.47 -1.38 -18.63
C PHE A 133 -17.52 -0.29 -18.60
N LEU A 134 -18.18 -0.03 -19.73
CA LEU A 134 -19.48 0.66 -19.78
C LEU A 134 -20.54 -0.40 -20.09
N VAL A 135 -21.40 -0.71 -19.12
CA VAL A 135 -22.43 -1.74 -19.28
C VAL A 135 -23.59 -1.20 -20.11
N LYS A 136 -23.99 -1.95 -21.13
CA LYS A 136 -24.99 -1.50 -22.11
C LYS A 136 -26.33 -2.25 -22.03
N ARG A 137 -26.38 -3.37 -21.33
CA ARG A 137 -27.59 -4.20 -21.15
C ARG A 137 -27.59 -4.80 -19.75
N ALA A 138 -28.74 -4.86 -19.10
CA ALA A 138 -28.86 -5.42 -17.75
C ALA A 138 -28.31 -6.86 -17.63
N VAL A 139 -28.56 -7.69 -18.62
CA VAL A 139 -28.09 -9.09 -18.67
C VAL A 139 -26.58 -9.24 -18.73
N ASP A 140 -25.83 -8.18 -19.08
CA ASP A 140 -24.37 -8.18 -19.13
C ASP A 140 -23.73 -7.79 -17.77
N ILE A 141 -24.52 -7.32 -16.79
CA ILE A 141 -24.03 -6.88 -15.47
C ILE A 141 -23.24 -7.98 -14.75
N PRO A 142 -23.76 -9.22 -14.60
CA PRO A 142 -23.04 -10.26 -13.86
C PRO A 142 -21.69 -10.59 -14.49
N GLU A 143 -21.65 -10.71 -15.82
CA GLU A 143 -20.42 -11.02 -16.54
C GLU A 143 -19.40 -9.86 -16.45
N ALA A 144 -19.84 -8.61 -16.60
CA ALA A 144 -18.99 -7.42 -16.53
C ALA A 144 -18.33 -7.29 -15.13
N ILE A 145 -19.12 -7.45 -14.07
CA ILE A 145 -18.61 -7.39 -12.69
C ILE A 145 -17.68 -8.57 -12.41
N ALA A 146 -18.04 -9.80 -12.77
CA ALA A 146 -17.18 -10.97 -12.59
C ALA A 146 -15.84 -10.80 -13.32
N LYS A 147 -15.84 -10.30 -14.56
CA LYS A 147 -14.62 -9.96 -15.30
C LYS A 147 -13.81 -8.85 -14.63
N ALA A 148 -14.47 -7.84 -14.06
CA ALA A 148 -13.78 -6.77 -13.34
C ALA A 148 -12.99 -7.30 -12.15
N TYR A 149 -13.58 -8.19 -11.34
CA TYR A 149 -12.90 -8.85 -10.23
C TYR A 149 -11.77 -9.76 -10.69
N TYR A 150 -11.98 -10.53 -11.76
CA TYR A 150 -10.95 -11.38 -12.34
C TYR A 150 -9.74 -10.55 -12.80
N ILE A 151 -9.96 -9.47 -13.54
CA ILE A 151 -8.89 -8.59 -14.02
C ILE A 151 -8.18 -7.90 -12.84
N ALA A 152 -8.95 -7.42 -11.85
CA ALA A 152 -8.39 -6.73 -10.69
C ALA A 152 -7.41 -7.61 -9.90
N ASN A 153 -7.70 -8.91 -9.76
CA ASN A 153 -6.92 -9.84 -8.93
C ASN A 153 -5.81 -10.61 -9.67
N THR A 154 -5.87 -10.73 -10.98
CA THR A 154 -4.96 -11.60 -11.74
C THR A 154 -3.87 -10.81 -12.45
N GLY A 155 -2.75 -11.45 -12.79
CA GLY A 155 -1.58 -10.76 -13.30
C GLY A 155 -1.06 -9.78 -12.26
N ARG A 156 -0.54 -8.61 -12.69
CA ARG A 156 -0.27 -7.50 -11.77
C ARG A 156 -1.61 -6.96 -11.28
N PRO A 157 -1.94 -7.04 -9.96
CA PRO A 157 -3.21 -6.54 -9.46
C PRO A 157 -3.40 -5.03 -9.72
N GLY A 158 -4.65 -4.58 -9.69
CA GLY A 158 -4.94 -3.16 -9.88
C GLY A 158 -6.42 -2.86 -10.05
N PRO A 159 -6.80 -1.58 -10.09
CA PRO A 159 -8.18 -1.15 -10.15
C PRO A 159 -8.83 -1.41 -11.51
N VAL A 160 -10.14 -1.68 -11.46
CA VAL A 160 -11.04 -1.78 -12.62
C VAL A 160 -12.29 -0.97 -12.32
N VAL A 161 -12.77 -0.22 -13.33
CA VAL A 161 -14.01 0.56 -13.24
C VAL A 161 -15.11 -0.14 -14.01
N VAL A 162 -16.30 -0.20 -13.42
CA VAL A 162 -17.54 -0.64 -14.09
C VAL A 162 -18.53 0.50 -14.02
N ASP A 163 -18.79 1.14 -15.16
CA ASP A 163 -19.70 2.26 -15.31
C ASP A 163 -21.11 1.75 -15.64
N LEU A 164 -22.09 2.12 -14.81
CA LEU A 164 -23.43 1.55 -14.76
C LEU A 164 -24.48 2.64 -15.07
N PRO A 165 -24.96 2.75 -16.33
CA PRO A 165 -26.00 3.69 -16.68
C PRO A 165 -27.30 3.44 -15.91
N LYS A 166 -27.97 4.52 -15.50
CA LYS A 166 -29.15 4.49 -14.64
C LYS A 166 -30.33 3.67 -15.24
N ASP A 167 -30.51 3.74 -16.53
CA ASP A 167 -31.55 2.97 -17.24
C ASP A 167 -31.27 1.46 -17.27
N ILE A 168 -29.97 1.08 -17.22
CA ILE A 168 -29.54 -0.32 -17.22
C ILE A 168 -29.71 -0.98 -15.84
N VAL A 169 -29.58 -0.21 -14.76
CA VAL A 169 -29.78 -0.70 -13.38
C VAL A 169 -31.20 -0.47 -12.86
N ASN A 170 -32.12 -0.06 -13.73
CA ASN A 170 -33.51 0.23 -13.44
C ASN A 170 -34.20 -0.92 -12.67
N VAL A 171 -35.00 -0.58 -11.65
CA VAL A 171 -35.77 -1.54 -10.84
C VAL A 171 -37.08 -1.98 -11.47
N LEU A 172 -37.55 -1.27 -12.51
CA LEU A 172 -38.88 -1.50 -13.13
C LEU A 172 -38.88 -2.64 -14.15
N GLU A 173 -37.71 -3.05 -14.63
CA GLU A 173 -37.58 -4.10 -15.65
C GLU A 173 -36.82 -5.29 -15.07
N GLU A 174 -37.36 -6.50 -15.26
CA GLU A 174 -36.73 -7.74 -14.84
C GLU A 174 -36.12 -8.47 -16.03
N HIS A 175 -34.94 -9.01 -15.80
CA HIS A 175 -34.14 -9.76 -16.77
C HIS A 175 -33.64 -11.08 -16.17
N PRO A 176 -33.35 -12.11 -16.99
CA PRO A 176 -32.82 -13.36 -16.49
C PRO A 176 -31.41 -13.17 -15.90
N TYR A 177 -31.24 -13.57 -14.65
CA TYR A 177 -29.96 -13.57 -13.97
C TYR A 177 -29.19 -14.85 -14.29
N GLN A 178 -27.92 -14.70 -14.67
CA GLN A 178 -27.00 -15.81 -14.81
C GLN A 178 -25.60 -15.37 -14.37
N PHE A 179 -25.13 -15.93 -13.27
CA PHE A 179 -23.72 -15.76 -12.87
C PHE A 179 -22.84 -16.66 -13.75
N PRO A 180 -21.68 -16.18 -14.28
CA PRO A 180 -20.82 -16.99 -15.12
C PRO A 180 -20.15 -18.12 -14.31
N ASP A 181 -20.21 -19.35 -14.82
CA ASP A 181 -19.57 -20.51 -14.19
C ASP A 181 -18.04 -20.38 -14.16
N ASP A 182 -17.47 -19.72 -15.16
CA ASP A 182 -16.03 -19.44 -15.27
C ASP A 182 -15.81 -18.10 -16.00
N VAL A 183 -14.77 -17.39 -15.60
CA VAL A 183 -14.38 -16.13 -16.24
C VAL A 183 -13.21 -16.38 -17.18
N THR A 184 -13.52 -16.52 -18.47
CA THR A 184 -12.51 -16.65 -19.51
C THR A 184 -12.38 -15.38 -20.34
N MET A 185 -11.16 -14.98 -20.65
CA MET A 185 -10.88 -13.80 -21.48
C MET A 185 -9.94 -14.18 -22.63
N ARG A 186 -10.36 -13.88 -23.86
CA ARG A 186 -9.63 -14.25 -25.07
C ARG A 186 -8.19 -13.71 -25.13
N SER A 187 -7.97 -12.50 -24.65
CA SER A 187 -6.71 -11.77 -24.80
C SER A 187 -5.98 -11.48 -23.47
N TYR A 188 -6.46 -12.02 -22.37
CA TYR A 188 -5.89 -11.77 -21.05
C TYR A 188 -5.57 -13.09 -20.35
N ASN A 189 -4.29 -13.48 -20.40
CA ASN A 189 -3.77 -14.72 -19.83
C ASN A 189 -2.45 -14.44 -19.09
N PRO A 190 -2.46 -14.08 -17.80
CA PRO A 190 -1.24 -13.80 -17.06
C PRO A 190 -0.31 -15.01 -16.98
N THR A 191 0.99 -14.77 -17.15
CA THR A 191 2.02 -15.79 -16.99
C THR A 191 2.38 -15.93 -15.53
N LEU A 192 2.07 -17.08 -14.91
CA LEU A 192 2.34 -17.31 -13.49
C LEU A 192 3.68 -18.02 -13.24
N LYS A 193 4.08 -18.94 -14.12
CA LYS A 193 5.30 -19.76 -13.93
C LYS A 193 6.46 -19.22 -14.75
N GLY A 194 7.62 -19.12 -14.11
CA GLY A 194 8.86 -18.74 -14.78
C GLY A 194 9.30 -19.78 -15.82
N HIS A 195 9.92 -19.31 -16.90
CA HIS A 195 10.45 -20.19 -17.95
C HIS A 195 11.62 -21.03 -17.40
N SER A 196 11.60 -22.35 -17.56
CA SER A 196 12.53 -23.30 -16.96
C SER A 196 14.02 -23.01 -17.23
N LYS A 197 14.37 -22.54 -18.43
CA LYS A 197 15.75 -22.16 -18.77
C LYS A 197 16.20 -20.92 -17.98
N GLN A 198 15.30 -19.96 -17.74
CA GLN A 198 15.61 -18.78 -16.93
C GLN A 198 15.74 -19.13 -15.46
N ILE A 199 14.91 -20.04 -14.94
CA ILE A 199 15.03 -20.55 -13.57
C ILE A 199 16.40 -21.19 -13.36
N LYS A 200 16.83 -22.08 -14.26
CA LYS A 200 18.16 -22.73 -14.20
C LYS A 200 19.29 -21.70 -14.25
N LYS A 201 19.19 -20.70 -15.14
CA LYS A 201 20.18 -19.62 -15.24
C LYS A 201 20.21 -18.80 -13.95
N ALA A 202 19.04 -18.45 -13.39
CA ALA A 202 18.92 -17.72 -12.13
C ALA A 202 19.61 -18.46 -10.97
N VAL A 203 19.29 -19.74 -10.78
CA VAL A 203 19.90 -20.55 -9.72
C VAL A 203 21.41 -20.66 -9.91
N LYS A 204 21.90 -20.91 -11.12
CA LYS A 204 23.33 -20.95 -11.40
C LYS A 204 24.01 -19.63 -11.01
N THR A 205 23.46 -18.48 -11.43
CA THR A 205 24.00 -17.15 -11.10
C THR A 205 24.03 -16.91 -9.59
N LEU A 206 22.97 -17.26 -8.87
CA LEU A 206 22.89 -17.14 -7.41
C LEU A 206 23.93 -18.00 -6.70
N LEU A 207 24.09 -19.26 -7.12
CA LEU A 207 25.04 -20.19 -6.52
C LEU A 207 26.51 -19.83 -6.82
N GLU A 208 26.79 -19.13 -7.91
CA GLU A 208 28.14 -18.63 -8.23
C GLU A 208 28.48 -17.30 -7.53
N ALA A 209 27.49 -16.52 -7.12
CA ALA A 209 27.66 -15.21 -6.47
C ALA A 209 28.44 -15.30 -5.15
N LYS A 210 29.32 -14.32 -4.92
CA LYS A 210 30.09 -14.16 -3.68
C LYS A 210 29.48 -13.12 -2.75
N ARG A 211 28.70 -12.20 -3.27
CA ARG A 211 28.01 -11.11 -2.54
C ARG A 211 26.55 -11.00 -2.99
N PRO A 212 25.78 -12.08 -2.88
CA PRO A 212 24.37 -12.03 -3.27
C PRO A 212 23.56 -11.15 -2.33
N ILE A 213 22.49 -10.52 -2.84
CA ILE A 213 21.47 -9.86 -2.05
C ILE A 213 20.08 -10.21 -2.59
N ILE A 214 19.11 -10.40 -1.68
CA ILE A 214 17.72 -10.59 -2.05
C ILE A 214 17.00 -9.25 -1.86
N TYR A 215 16.37 -8.77 -2.93
CA TYR A 215 15.65 -7.51 -2.97
C TYR A 215 14.15 -7.77 -3.11
N VAL A 216 13.38 -7.53 -2.03
CA VAL A 216 11.98 -7.90 -1.92
C VAL A 216 11.08 -6.68 -2.09
N GLY A 217 10.13 -6.77 -3.02
CA GLY A 217 9.12 -5.74 -3.25
C GLY A 217 7.71 -6.16 -2.82
N GLY A 218 6.74 -5.28 -3.06
CA GLY A 218 5.32 -5.53 -2.76
C GLY A 218 4.73 -6.74 -3.46
N GLY A 219 5.29 -7.16 -4.61
CA GLY A 219 4.87 -8.35 -5.34
C GLY A 219 5.02 -9.65 -4.54
N ALA A 220 5.97 -9.71 -3.59
CA ALA A 220 6.10 -10.87 -2.70
C ALA A 220 4.96 -10.94 -1.68
N ILE A 221 4.43 -9.78 -1.23
CA ILE A 221 3.26 -9.73 -0.33
C ILE A 221 1.99 -10.10 -1.09
N THR A 222 1.78 -9.53 -2.27
CA THR A 222 0.56 -9.75 -3.05
C THR A 222 0.42 -11.18 -3.55
N SER A 223 1.53 -11.88 -3.82
CA SER A 223 1.56 -13.29 -4.20
C SER A 223 1.67 -14.27 -3.02
N GLU A 224 1.62 -13.77 -1.77
CA GLU A 224 1.71 -14.59 -0.54
C GLU A 224 3.00 -15.43 -0.46
N ALA A 225 4.12 -14.90 -0.99
CA ALA A 225 5.39 -15.61 -1.11
C ALA A 225 6.33 -15.43 0.09
N SER A 226 5.92 -14.79 1.19
CA SER A 226 6.80 -14.41 2.31
C SER A 226 7.58 -15.60 2.91
N ASP A 227 6.93 -16.72 3.15
CA ASP A 227 7.59 -17.92 3.69
C ASP A 227 8.60 -18.52 2.70
N LEU A 228 8.26 -18.52 1.41
CA LEU A 228 9.16 -19.00 0.35
C LEU A 228 10.38 -18.08 0.17
N VAL A 229 10.20 -16.77 0.33
CA VAL A 229 11.30 -15.79 0.33
C VAL A 229 12.23 -16.05 1.51
N THR A 230 11.66 -16.33 2.68
CA THR A 230 12.44 -16.66 3.88
C THR A 230 13.23 -17.96 3.66
N GLU A 231 12.62 -19.01 3.15
CA GLU A 231 13.30 -20.28 2.82
C GLU A 231 14.44 -20.07 1.80
N ILE A 232 14.25 -19.25 0.78
CA ILE A 232 15.30 -18.91 -0.19
C ILE A 232 16.46 -18.19 0.52
N ALA A 233 16.16 -17.21 1.36
CA ALA A 233 17.17 -16.40 2.06
C ALA A 233 18.01 -17.26 3.01
N GLU A 234 17.37 -18.08 3.83
CA GLU A 234 18.04 -18.99 4.75
C GLU A 234 18.91 -20.00 4.00
N LYS A 235 18.37 -20.60 2.92
CA LYS A 235 19.09 -21.59 2.11
C LYS A 235 20.32 -21.01 1.41
N LEU A 236 20.24 -19.77 0.95
CA LEU A 236 21.36 -19.05 0.34
C LEU A 236 22.28 -18.38 1.38
N ASN A 237 21.88 -18.29 2.64
CA ASN A 237 22.50 -17.46 3.66
C ASN A 237 22.78 -16.02 3.17
N ALA A 238 21.86 -15.44 2.41
CA ALA A 238 22.03 -14.14 1.79
C ALA A 238 21.35 -13.02 2.59
N PRO A 239 21.92 -11.79 2.64
CA PRO A 239 21.24 -10.64 3.20
C PRO A 239 19.98 -10.31 2.39
N VAL A 240 18.95 -9.80 3.09
CA VAL A 240 17.66 -9.42 2.51
C VAL A 240 17.39 -7.95 2.77
N THR A 241 17.04 -7.22 1.73
CA THR A 241 16.53 -5.84 1.80
C THR A 241 15.16 -5.74 1.19
N SER A 242 14.36 -4.77 1.60
CA SER A 242 13.02 -4.57 1.06
C SER A 242 12.79 -3.14 0.57
N THR A 243 11.89 -3.01 -0.42
CA THR A 243 11.29 -1.71 -0.74
C THR A 243 10.39 -1.22 0.39
N LEU A 244 9.98 0.06 0.34
CA LEU A 244 8.92 0.59 1.21
C LEU A 244 7.65 -0.29 1.14
N MET A 245 7.24 -0.71 -0.06
CA MET A 245 6.08 -1.57 -0.28
C MET A 245 6.30 -3.04 0.12
N GLY A 246 7.54 -3.45 0.27
CA GLY A 246 7.93 -4.82 0.64
C GLY A 246 8.13 -5.03 2.14
N LEU A 247 7.97 -3.99 2.98
CA LEU A 247 8.12 -4.11 4.42
C LEU A 247 7.13 -5.15 4.99
N GLY A 248 7.68 -6.11 5.75
CA GLY A 248 6.95 -7.25 6.29
C GLY A 248 6.88 -8.48 5.37
N ALA A 249 7.26 -8.38 4.08
CA ALA A 249 7.39 -9.55 3.21
C ALA A 249 8.46 -10.53 3.70
N PHE A 250 9.53 -9.98 4.25
CA PHE A 250 10.55 -10.66 5.03
C PHE A 250 10.58 -10.02 6.41
N SER A 251 10.65 -10.82 7.46
CA SER A 251 10.56 -10.32 8.83
C SER A 251 11.67 -9.32 9.15
N SER A 252 11.28 -8.10 9.59
CA SER A 252 12.25 -7.04 9.95
C SER A 252 13.08 -7.35 11.20
N VAL A 253 12.71 -8.37 11.96
CA VAL A 253 13.47 -8.84 13.14
C VAL A 253 14.36 -10.04 12.83
N HIS A 254 14.35 -10.55 11.59
CA HIS A 254 15.21 -11.64 11.17
C HIS A 254 16.67 -11.18 11.02
N GLU A 255 17.64 -12.01 11.41
CA GLU A 255 19.07 -11.66 11.40
C GLU A 255 19.62 -11.29 10.01
N GLN A 256 19.06 -11.92 8.94
CA GLN A 256 19.46 -11.65 7.56
C GLN A 256 18.85 -10.35 6.99
N PHE A 257 17.89 -9.72 7.68
CA PHE A 257 17.32 -8.46 7.22
C PHE A 257 18.27 -7.29 7.43
N VAL A 258 18.67 -6.62 6.36
CA VAL A 258 19.57 -5.45 6.42
C VAL A 258 18.81 -4.12 6.41
N GLY A 259 17.47 -4.15 6.41
CA GLY A 259 16.64 -2.96 6.45
C GLY A 259 16.01 -2.59 5.11
N MET A 260 15.19 -1.55 5.13
CA MET A 260 14.63 -0.94 3.93
C MET A 260 15.74 -0.17 3.19
N LEU A 261 15.77 -0.30 1.85
CA LEU A 261 16.68 0.44 0.98
C LEU A 261 16.02 1.68 0.36
N GLY A 262 16.80 2.46 -0.33
CA GLY A 262 16.33 3.58 -1.16
C GLY A 262 16.62 4.95 -0.56
N MET A 263 15.86 5.98 -0.99
CA MET A 263 16.12 7.38 -0.64
C MET A 263 16.26 7.63 0.87
N HIS A 264 15.36 7.06 1.68
CA HIS A 264 15.40 7.07 3.13
C HIS A 264 15.72 5.67 3.69
N GLY A 265 16.51 4.87 2.94
CA GLY A 265 16.92 3.54 3.37
C GLY A 265 18.00 3.56 4.44
N ARG A 266 18.20 2.42 5.11
CA ARG A 266 19.31 2.24 6.05
C ARG A 266 20.64 2.22 5.30
N LEU A 267 21.70 2.67 5.97
CA LEU A 267 23.05 2.69 5.40
C LEU A 267 23.51 1.29 4.95
N GLU A 268 23.34 0.31 5.83
CA GLU A 268 23.71 -1.08 5.55
C GLU A 268 22.94 -1.68 4.38
N ALA A 269 21.67 -1.34 4.23
CA ALA A 269 20.84 -1.80 3.11
C ALA A 269 21.31 -1.20 1.77
N ASN A 270 21.54 0.12 1.73
CA ASN A 270 22.00 0.80 0.54
C ASN A 270 23.42 0.41 0.14
N LYS A 271 24.32 0.26 1.13
CA LYS A 271 25.69 -0.20 0.88
C LYS A 271 25.72 -1.66 0.42
N ALA A 272 24.95 -2.54 1.05
CA ALA A 272 24.87 -3.94 0.63
C ALA A 272 24.32 -4.04 -0.80
N MET A 273 23.28 -3.24 -1.13
CA MET A 273 22.68 -3.21 -2.46
C MET A 273 23.61 -2.61 -3.53
N HIS A 274 24.55 -1.71 -3.17
CA HIS A 274 25.46 -1.09 -4.12
C HIS A 274 26.72 -1.93 -4.38
N ASN A 275 27.16 -2.74 -3.41
CA ASN A 275 28.43 -3.46 -3.44
C ASN A 275 28.29 -4.97 -3.70
N GLU A 276 27.09 -5.44 -3.95
CA GLU A 276 26.80 -6.83 -4.27
C GLU A 276 27.31 -7.22 -5.70
N ASP A 277 27.33 -8.51 -6.01
CA ASP A 277 27.64 -9.06 -7.35
C ASP A 277 26.41 -9.76 -7.98
N CYS A 278 25.36 -9.99 -7.21
CA CYS A 278 24.12 -10.60 -7.69
C CYS A 278 22.89 -10.11 -6.91
N ILE A 279 21.91 -9.57 -7.62
CA ILE A 279 20.61 -9.18 -7.07
C ILE A 279 19.56 -10.22 -7.49
N LEU A 280 18.85 -10.81 -6.50
CA LEU A 280 17.59 -11.50 -6.74
C LEU A 280 16.45 -10.55 -6.40
N ALA A 281 15.88 -9.89 -7.40
CA ALA A 281 14.74 -8.99 -7.23
C ALA A 281 13.43 -9.78 -7.36
N LEU A 282 12.62 -9.77 -6.30
CA LEU A 282 11.37 -10.52 -6.16
C LEU A 282 10.18 -9.54 -6.06
N GLY A 283 9.46 -9.32 -7.16
CA GLY A 283 8.29 -8.46 -7.19
C GLY A 283 8.58 -6.98 -6.86
N ALA A 284 9.72 -6.47 -7.32
CA ALA A 284 10.18 -5.09 -7.16
C ALA A 284 10.41 -4.45 -8.52
N ARG A 285 9.98 -3.18 -8.69
CA ARG A 285 9.98 -2.50 -10.00
C ARG A 285 11.15 -1.54 -10.24
N PHE A 286 12.12 -1.47 -9.33
CA PHE A 286 13.26 -0.54 -9.42
C PHE A 286 12.83 0.92 -9.55
N ASP A 287 12.02 1.37 -8.61
CA ASP A 287 11.47 2.71 -8.51
C ASP A 287 12.57 3.78 -8.36
N ASP A 288 12.31 5.01 -8.82
CA ASP A 288 13.26 6.13 -8.74
C ASP A 288 13.62 6.51 -7.29
N ARG A 289 12.73 6.23 -6.33
CA ARG A 289 13.01 6.39 -4.88
C ARG A 289 14.01 5.37 -4.36
N VAL A 290 14.26 4.31 -5.12
CA VAL A 290 15.29 3.30 -4.82
C VAL A 290 16.55 3.55 -5.65
N THR A 291 16.40 3.68 -6.96
CA THR A 291 17.55 3.73 -7.89
C THR A 291 18.31 5.04 -7.83
N ASN A 292 17.66 6.17 -7.50
CA ASN A 292 18.22 7.51 -7.56
C ASN A 292 18.82 7.80 -8.96
N ASN A 293 20.15 7.74 -9.13
CA ASN A 293 20.79 7.86 -10.42
C ASN A 293 20.97 6.47 -11.06
N VAL A 294 20.20 6.20 -12.11
CA VAL A 294 20.18 4.90 -12.84
C VAL A 294 21.56 4.50 -13.34
N ASP A 295 22.35 5.45 -13.86
CA ASP A 295 23.70 5.16 -14.40
C ASP A 295 24.70 4.72 -13.34
N LYS A 296 24.42 5.03 -12.07
CA LYS A 296 25.25 4.67 -10.92
C LYS A 296 24.68 3.53 -10.07
N PHE A 297 23.51 3.01 -10.47
CA PHE A 297 22.82 1.97 -9.71
C PHE A 297 23.51 0.62 -9.90
N CYS A 298 24.07 0.05 -8.83
CA CYS A 298 24.57 -1.32 -8.77
C CYS A 298 25.39 -1.74 -10.02
N PRO A 299 26.51 -1.04 -10.33
CA PRO A 299 27.19 -1.17 -11.62
C PRO A 299 27.86 -2.53 -11.84
N HIS A 300 28.01 -3.34 -10.80
CA HIS A 300 28.66 -4.65 -10.84
C HIS A 300 27.68 -5.83 -10.75
N ALA A 301 26.39 -5.55 -10.60
CA ALA A 301 25.35 -6.52 -10.34
C ALA A 301 25.01 -7.42 -11.54
N SER A 302 24.90 -8.71 -11.28
CA SER A 302 24.10 -9.61 -12.12
C SER A 302 22.66 -9.61 -11.62
N ILE A 303 21.73 -8.98 -12.35
CA ILE A 303 20.36 -8.76 -11.90
C ILE A 303 19.43 -9.88 -12.40
N ILE A 304 18.87 -10.64 -11.48
CA ILE A 304 17.78 -11.58 -11.71
C ILE A 304 16.50 -10.86 -11.31
N HIS A 305 15.63 -10.58 -12.30
CA HIS A 305 14.39 -9.83 -12.06
C HIS A 305 13.18 -10.72 -12.25
N VAL A 306 12.48 -10.99 -11.15
CA VAL A 306 11.23 -11.74 -11.11
C VAL A 306 10.07 -10.77 -10.95
N ASP A 307 9.21 -10.71 -11.95
CA ASP A 307 7.99 -9.90 -11.92
C ASP A 307 6.88 -10.57 -12.72
N ILE A 308 5.65 -10.43 -12.26
CA ILE A 308 4.47 -10.96 -12.95
C ILE A 308 4.10 -10.12 -14.18
N ASP A 309 4.47 -8.83 -14.18
CA ASP A 309 4.23 -7.90 -15.25
C ASP A 309 5.43 -7.87 -16.21
N PRO A 310 5.31 -8.44 -17.43
CA PRO A 310 6.41 -8.42 -18.40
C PRO A 310 6.84 -6.99 -18.79
N ALA A 311 5.94 -5.99 -18.65
CA ALA A 311 6.26 -4.60 -18.95
C ALA A 311 7.15 -3.94 -17.88
N SER A 312 7.25 -4.50 -16.68
CA SER A 312 8.14 -4.05 -15.61
C SER A 312 9.57 -4.55 -15.79
N ILE A 313 9.76 -5.69 -16.45
CA ILE A 313 11.07 -6.29 -16.69
C ILE A 313 11.92 -5.39 -17.59
N SER A 314 13.12 -5.03 -17.12
CA SER A 314 14.07 -4.17 -17.83
C SER A 314 13.54 -2.77 -18.19
N LYS A 315 12.47 -2.31 -17.55
CA LYS A 315 11.88 -0.99 -17.80
C LYS A 315 12.79 0.15 -17.31
N ILE A 316 13.39 0.00 -16.15
CA ILE A 316 14.26 1.01 -15.52
C ILE A 316 15.71 0.50 -15.50
N ILE A 317 15.94 -0.70 -14.97
CA ILE A 317 17.25 -1.33 -14.87
C ILE A 317 17.24 -2.60 -15.71
N GLY A 318 18.26 -2.78 -16.55
CA GLY A 318 18.38 -3.96 -17.41
C GLY A 318 18.55 -5.26 -16.62
N ALA A 319 17.70 -6.25 -16.84
CA ALA A 319 17.78 -7.56 -16.20
C ALA A 319 18.73 -8.50 -16.96
N HIS A 320 19.71 -9.08 -16.28
CA HIS A 320 20.60 -10.12 -16.84
C HIS A 320 19.88 -11.47 -16.96
N VAL A 321 18.96 -11.74 -16.05
CA VAL A 321 18.10 -12.91 -16.06
C VAL A 321 16.66 -12.46 -15.83
N PRO A 322 15.90 -12.17 -16.90
CA PRO A 322 14.48 -11.84 -16.80
C PRO A 322 13.66 -13.11 -16.51
N VAL A 323 12.78 -13.05 -15.52
CA VAL A 323 11.86 -14.14 -15.18
C VAL A 323 10.45 -13.57 -15.03
N VAL A 324 9.62 -13.72 -16.06
CA VAL A 324 8.20 -13.37 -15.99
C VAL A 324 7.46 -14.49 -15.26
N GLY A 325 6.79 -14.14 -14.15
CA GLY A 325 6.00 -15.05 -13.35
C GLY A 325 5.64 -14.47 -11.99
N SER A 326 4.68 -15.08 -11.33
CA SER A 326 4.31 -14.75 -9.96
C SER A 326 5.42 -15.14 -8.99
N VAL A 327 5.67 -14.31 -7.96
CA VAL A 327 6.80 -14.54 -7.04
C VAL A 327 6.68 -15.90 -6.32
N ASP A 328 5.48 -16.30 -5.90
CA ASP A 328 5.24 -17.58 -5.23
C ASP A 328 5.57 -18.79 -6.13
N GLU A 329 5.09 -18.78 -7.37
CA GLU A 329 5.35 -19.88 -8.32
C GLU A 329 6.83 -19.93 -8.74
N VAL A 330 7.44 -18.75 -8.97
CA VAL A 330 8.87 -18.66 -9.30
C VAL A 330 9.73 -19.08 -8.10
N ALA A 331 9.39 -18.67 -6.87
CA ALA A 331 10.10 -19.08 -5.65
C ALA A 331 10.08 -20.60 -5.46
N LYS A 332 8.92 -21.25 -5.64
CA LYS A 332 8.81 -22.72 -5.64
C LYS A 332 9.72 -23.38 -6.69
N GLN A 333 9.77 -22.79 -7.91
CA GLN A 333 10.65 -23.29 -8.98
C GLN A 333 12.14 -23.09 -8.64
N LEU A 334 12.54 -21.94 -8.07
CA LEU A 334 13.90 -21.67 -7.63
C LEU A 334 14.33 -22.66 -6.53
N LEU A 335 13.51 -22.84 -5.49
CA LEU A 335 13.78 -23.78 -4.39
C LEU A 335 13.95 -25.22 -4.88
N LYS A 336 13.09 -25.65 -5.82
CA LYS A 336 13.19 -26.97 -6.45
C LYS A 336 14.49 -27.13 -7.24
N GLU A 337 14.87 -26.15 -8.04
CA GLU A 337 16.08 -26.19 -8.88
C GLU A 337 17.36 -26.09 -8.03
N MET A 338 17.35 -25.32 -6.94
CA MET A 338 18.47 -25.25 -5.98
C MET A 338 18.78 -26.60 -5.33
N GLY A 339 17.77 -27.46 -5.17
CA GLY A 339 17.94 -28.76 -4.52
C GLY A 339 18.50 -28.65 -3.10
N LYS A 340 19.40 -29.56 -2.71
CA LYS A 340 20.12 -29.51 -1.42
C LYS A 340 21.38 -28.65 -1.54
N ILE A 341 21.51 -27.68 -0.65
CA ILE A 341 22.73 -26.85 -0.51
C ILE A 341 23.38 -27.25 0.80
N ASP A 342 24.72 -27.39 0.80
CA ASP A 342 25.47 -27.57 2.04
C ASP A 342 25.53 -26.21 2.78
N ALA A 343 24.77 -26.10 3.86
CA ALA A 343 24.67 -24.89 4.65
C ALA A 343 26.02 -24.42 5.21
N LYS A 344 26.91 -25.35 5.62
CA LYS A 344 28.24 -25.01 6.14
C LYS A 344 29.13 -24.43 5.04
N ALA A 345 29.13 -25.04 3.88
CA ALA A 345 29.88 -24.55 2.72
C ALA A 345 29.37 -23.17 2.27
N GLN A 346 28.03 -22.99 2.27
CA GLN A 346 27.42 -21.70 1.91
C GLN A 346 27.73 -20.60 2.94
N THR A 347 27.69 -20.91 4.23
CA THR A 347 28.08 -19.95 5.28
C THR A 347 29.55 -19.55 5.16
N ALA A 348 30.46 -20.51 4.97
CA ALA A 348 31.87 -20.24 4.77
C ALA A 348 32.14 -19.39 3.53
N LYS A 349 31.42 -19.65 2.43
CA LYS A 349 31.53 -18.90 1.18
C LYS A 349 31.17 -17.41 1.34
N LEU A 350 30.17 -17.08 2.16
CA LEU A 350 29.68 -15.73 2.35
C LEU A 350 30.22 -15.04 3.60
N ALA A 351 31.21 -15.62 4.29
CA ALA A 351 31.74 -15.08 5.54
C ALA A 351 32.28 -13.65 5.39
N ASP A 352 33.12 -13.39 4.38
CA ASP A 352 33.67 -12.04 4.11
C ASP A 352 32.58 -11.04 3.75
N TRP A 353 31.53 -11.49 3.04
CA TRP A 353 30.38 -10.64 2.71
C TRP A 353 29.58 -10.23 3.96
N TRP A 354 29.31 -11.17 4.84
CA TRP A 354 28.64 -10.89 6.11
C TRP A 354 29.49 -10.04 7.05
N GLU A 355 30.80 -10.22 7.07
CA GLU A 355 31.71 -9.34 7.81
C GLU A 355 31.56 -7.90 7.34
N GLN A 356 31.57 -7.67 6.02
CA GLN A 356 31.41 -6.35 5.43
C GLN A 356 30.02 -5.74 5.74
N VAL A 357 28.94 -6.51 5.63
CA VAL A 357 27.59 -6.07 5.97
C VAL A 357 27.51 -5.70 7.46
N ASN A 358 28.11 -6.49 8.34
CA ASN A 358 28.11 -6.24 9.78
C ASN A 358 28.94 -5.02 10.17
N GLN A 359 30.03 -4.70 9.44
CA GLN A 359 30.75 -3.45 9.59
C GLN A 359 29.84 -2.24 9.30
N TRP A 360 29.02 -2.28 8.26
CA TRP A 360 28.06 -1.20 7.99
C TRP A 360 26.96 -1.12 9.06
N ARG A 361 26.44 -2.26 9.52
CA ARG A 361 25.46 -2.33 10.63
C ARG A 361 25.99 -1.71 11.92
N SER A 362 27.29 -1.90 12.20
CA SER A 362 27.93 -1.36 13.42
C SER A 362 27.92 0.17 13.48
N ARG A 363 27.68 0.86 12.33
CA ARG A 363 27.50 2.31 12.27
C ARG A 363 26.21 2.80 12.93
N LYS A 364 25.24 1.89 13.16
CA LYS A 364 23.96 2.20 13.82
C LYS A 364 23.31 3.49 13.27
N CYS A 365 23.13 3.52 11.96
CA CYS A 365 22.71 4.72 11.23
C CYS A 365 21.33 5.28 11.64
N LEU A 366 20.57 4.56 12.43
CA LEU A 366 19.29 5.00 12.99
C LEU A 366 19.40 5.54 14.43
N ASP A 367 20.60 5.55 15.02
CA ASP A 367 20.77 6.14 16.34
C ASP A 367 20.49 7.65 16.27
N TYR A 368 19.75 8.14 17.24
CA TYR A 368 19.39 9.55 17.36
C TYR A 368 19.59 10.04 18.80
N LYS A 369 19.70 11.34 18.96
CA LYS A 369 19.88 11.96 20.27
C LYS A 369 18.52 12.39 20.83
N LYS A 370 18.12 11.81 21.95
CA LYS A 370 16.95 12.26 22.69
C LYS A 370 17.12 13.69 23.20
N ASP A 371 16.00 14.42 23.26
CA ASP A 371 15.95 15.75 23.86
C ASP A 371 15.16 15.71 25.16
N LYS A 372 15.47 16.58 26.11
CA LYS A 372 14.77 16.63 27.40
C LYS A 372 13.43 17.37 27.34
N HIS A 373 13.25 18.19 26.32
CA HIS A 373 12.10 19.10 26.20
C HIS A 373 11.27 18.88 24.94
N LEU A 374 11.87 18.27 23.90
CA LEU A 374 11.25 18.06 22.60
C LEU A 374 11.08 16.57 22.33
N ILE A 375 9.89 16.16 21.95
CA ILE A 375 9.61 14.78 21.56
C ILE A 375 10.21 14.52 20.18
N LYS A 376 11.06 13.51 20.08
CA LYS A 376 11.59 13.08 18.79
C LYS A 376 10.59 12.16 18.08
N PRO A 377 10.35 12.32 16.76
CA PRO A 377 9.42 11.46 16.04
C PRO A 377 9.80 9.97 16.11
N GLN A 378 11.09 9.66 16.21
CA GLN A 378 11.60 8.30 16.41
C GLN A 378 11.08 7.69 17.71
N GLU A 379 11.08 8.45 18.83
CA GLU A 379 10.59 8.00 20.14
C GLU A 379 9.10 7.66 20.09
N VAL A 380 8.31 8.41 19.31
CA VAL A 380 6.89 8.14 19.13
C VAL A 380 6.67 6.78 18.46
N ILE A 381 7.43 6.49 17.40
CA ILE A 381 7.30 5.21 16.67
C ILE A 381 7.84 4.03 17.49
N GLU A 382 8.93 4.21 18.23
CA GLU A 382 9.44 3.19 19.14
C GLU A 382 8.44 2.89 20.27
N SER A 383 7.80 3.93 20.84
CA SER A 383 6.74 3.77 21.82
C SER A 383 5.50 3.07 21.24
N LEU A 384 5.12 3.41 19.99
CA LEU A 384 4.05 2.72 19.27
C LEU A 384 4.36 1.22 19.13
N TYR A 385 5.57 0.86 18.68
CA TYR A 385 5.99 -0.54 18.57
C TYR A 385 5.95 -1.27 19.92
N LYS A 386 6.45 -0.63 20.99
CA LYS A 386 6.43 -1.17 22.35
C LYS A 386 5.01 -1.50 22.80
N HIS A 387 4.06 -0.57 22.66
CA HIS A 387 2.68 -0.74 23.14
C HIS A 387 1.82 -1.65 22.26
N THR A 388 2.20 -1.85 21.01
CA THR A 388 1.53 -2.79 20.09
C THR A 388 2.21 -4.16 20.01
N HIS A 389 3.37 -4.32 20.66
CA HIS A 389 4.22 -5.52 20.55
C HIS A 389 4.54 -5.91 19.10
N GLY A 390 4.55 -4.92 18.19
CA GLY A 390 4.79 -5.12 16.76
C GLY A 390 3.65 -5.82 16.01
N ASP A 391 2.46 -5.98 16.61
CA ASP A 391 1.34 -6.73 16.02
C ASP A 391 0.17 -5.84 15.56
N ALA A 392 0.36 -4.54 15.43
CA ALA A 392 -0.65 -3.65 14.86
C ALA A 392 -0.63 -3.66 13.34
N TYR A 393 -1.78 -3.38 12.73
CA TYR A 393 -1.83 -2.84 11.37
C TYR A 393 -1.49 -1.36 11.45
N VAL A 394 -0.45 -0.95 10.75
CA VAL A 394 0.02 0.43 10.73
C VAL A 394 -0.28 1.03 9.36
N SER A 395 -1.33 1.84 9.30
CA SER A 395 -1.60 2.69 8.13
C SER A 395 -0.83 3.99 8.28
N SER A 396 -0.25 4.49 7.22
CA SER A 396 0.47 5.75 7.25
C SER A 396 -0.02 6.72 6.19
N ASP A 397 -0.18 7.96 6.60
CA ASP A 397 -0.22 9.08 5.68
C ASP A 397 1.16 9.38 5.08
N VAL A 398 1.24 10.35 4.19
CA VAL A 398 2.45 10.64 3.42
C VAL A 398 3.17 11.90 3.95
N GLY A 399 4.43 11.73 4.29
CA GLY A 399 5.30 12.79 4.82
C GLY A 399 6.49 12.23 5.59
N GLN A 400 7.11 13.07 6.45
CA GLN A 400 8.20 12.61 7.32
C GLN A 400 7.74 11.48 8.27
N HIS A 401 6.51 11.57 8.79
CA HIS A 401 5.89 10.55 9.65
C HIS A 401 5.85 9.16 9.00
N GLN A 402 5.61 9.07 7.69
CA GLN A 402 5.66 7.83 6.92
C GLN A 402 7.08 7.22 6.96
N MET A 403 8.09 8.05 6.74
CA MET A 403 9.48 7.58 6.73
C MET A 403 9.94 7.19 8.13
N PHE A 404 9.56 7.94 9.18
CA PHE A 404 9.84 7.53 10.55
C PHE A 404 9.18 6.20 10.89
N ALA A 405 7.90 5.99 10.52
CA ALA A 405 7.23 4.71 10.72
C ALA A 405 7.92 3.57 9.98
N ALA A 406 8.29 3.77 8.71
CA ALA A 406 8.98 2.76 7.91
C ALA A 406 10.37 2.37 8.44
N LEU A 407 11.09 3.30 9.08
CA LEU A 407 12.44 3.08 9.61
C LEU A 407 12.46 2.51 11.03
N TYR A 408 11.53 2.97 11.90
CA TYR A 408 11.58 2.73 13.34
C TYR A 408 10.51 1.76 13.86
N TYR A 409 9.54 1.33 13.01
CA TYR A 409 8.61 0.26 13.36
C TYR A 409 9.02 -1.03 12.65
N PRO A 410 9.55 -2.04 13.36
CA PRO A 410 9.90 -3.33 12.76
C PRO A 410 8.66 -4.13 12.34
N PHE A 411 8.46 -4.30 11.04
CA PHE A 411 7.36 -5.11 10.50
C PHE A 411 7.78 -6.58 10.37
N ALA A 412 7.33 -7.41 11.29
CA ALA A 412 7.67 -8.84 11.31
C ALA A 412 6.74 -9.71 10.45
N LYS A 413 5.56 -9.19 10.07
CA LYS A 413 4.51 -9.92 9.34
C LYS A 413 4.12 -9.19 8.07
N PRO A 414 3.77 -9.91 6.97
CA PRO A 414 3.22 -9.30 5.77
C PRO A 414 1.87 -8.63 6.04
N ARG A 415 1.47 -7.71 5.16
CA ARG A 415 0.19 -6.99 5.19
C ARG A 415 -0.06 -6.12 6.43
N ARG A 416 0.97 -5.86 7.26
CA ARG A 416 0.87 -4.99 8.44
C ARG A 416 1.22 -3.53 8.16
N TRP A 417 1.94 -3.26 7.09
CA TRP A 417 2.31 -1.92 6.63
C TRP A 417 1.42 -1.47 5.47
N ILE A 418 0.65 -0.41 5.69
CA ILE A 418 -0.36 0.08 4.76
C ILE A 418 -0.07 1.55 4.44
N ASN A 419 0.39 1.81 3.21
CA ASN A 419 0.79 3.16 2.84
C ASN A 419 0.64 3.41 1.34
N SER A 420 0.52 4.69 0.95
CA SER A 420 0.58 5.11 -0.45
C SER A 420 2.05 5.33 -0.84
N GLY A 421 2.71 4.29 -1.34
CA GLY A 421 4.14 4.34 -1.67
C GLY A 421 4.44 4.88 -3.05
N GLY A 422 3.66 4.52 -4.04
CA GLY A 422 3.88 4.90 -5.44
C GLY A 422 3.36 6.28 -5.80
N LEU A 423 2.12 6.62 -5.43
CA LEU A 423 1.54 7.94 -5.70
C LEU A 423 1.88 8.96 -4.61
N GLY A 424 2.01 8.53 -3.37
CA GLY A 424 2.34 9.43 -2.25
C GLY A 424 1.16 10.31 -1.84
N THR A 425 -0.02 9.73 -1.68
CA THR A 425 -1.27 10.45 -1.43
C THR A 425 -1.41 10.85 0.03
N MET A 426 -1.35 12.14 0.33
CA MET A 426 -1.74 12.69 1.63
C MET A 426 -3.24 12.51 1.84
N GLY A 427 -3.66 12.23 3.10
CA GLY A 427 -5.06 11.91 3.44
C GLY A 427 -5.43 10.43 3.26
N PHE A 428 -4.49 9.58 2.87
CA PHE A 428 -4.68 8.13 2.71
C PHE A 428 -4.86 7.40 4.05
N GLY A 429 -4.13 7.81 5.09
CA GLY A 429 -3.91 7.01 6.30
C GLY A 429 -5.18 6.64 7.06
N LEU A 430 -6.03 7.62 7.39
CA LEU A 430 -7.26 7.38 8.15
C LEU A 430 -8.25 6.49 7.39
N PRO A 431 -8.66 6.81 6.15
CA PRO A 431 -9.58 5.93 5.43
C PRO A 431 -9.03 4.51 5.21
N ALA A 432 -7.73 4.37 4.92
CA ALA A 432 -7.12 3.05 4.78
C ALA A 432 -7.21 2.24 6.08
N ALA A 433 -6.94 2.86 7.23
CA ALA A 433 -7.09 2.23 8.55
C ALA A 433 -8.54 1.84 8.84
N MET A 434 -9.52 2.62 8.37
CA MET A 434 -10.94 2.26 8.46
C MET A 434 -11.23 0.98 7.67
N GLY A 435 -10.74 0.86 6.44
CA GLY A 435 -10.86 -0.35 5.64
C GLY A 435 -10.20 -1.58 6.29
N VAL A 436 -9.05 -1.38 6.92
CA VAL A 436 -8.38 -2.42 7.74
C VAL A 436 -9.25 -2.83 8.93
N GLN A 437 -9.79 -1.87 9.69
CA GLN A 437 -10.60 -2.16 10.88
C GLN A 437 -11.90 -2.88 10.53
N MET A 438 -12.53 -2.54 9.39
CA MET A 438 -13.69 -3.29 8.87
C MET A 438 -13.34 -4.74 8.52
N ALA A 439 -12.15 -4.96 7.96
CA ALA A 439 -11.69 -6.30 7.60
C ALA A 439 -11.26 -7.15 8.81
N HIS A 440 -10.75 -6.49 9.86
CA HIS A 440 -10.16 -7.12 11.05
C HIS A 440 -10.69 -6.45 12.33
N PRO A 441 -11.97 -6.68 12.71
CA PRO A 441 -12.63 -5.96 13.82
C PRO A 441 -11.88 -6.06 15.17
N GLU A 442 -11.27 -7.22 15.44
CA GLU A 442 -10.57 -7.48 16.70
C GLU A 442 -9.09 -7.05 16.69
N ALA A 443 -8.58 -6.61 15.56
CA ALA A 443 -7.17 -6.23 15.44
C ALA A 443 -6.94 -4.78 15.85
N VAL A 444 -5.72 -4.49 16.27
CA VAL A 444 -5.28 -3.11 16.52
C VAL A 444 -4.97 -2.45 15.19
N SER A 445 -5.79 -1.49 14.79
CA SER A 445 -5.57 -0.63 13.61
C SER A 445 -5.07 0.74 14.07
N THR A 446 -3.93 1.18 13.52
CA THR A 446 -3.31 2.46 13.86
C THR A 446 -3.09 3.30 12.62
N VAL A 447 -3.11 4.62 12.80
CA VAL A 447 -2.75 5.60 11.77
C VAL A 447 -1.55 6.40 12.25
N VAL A 448 -0.44 6.34 11.54
CA VAL A 448 0.66 7.29 11.72
C VAL A 448 0.47 8.41 10.70
N THR A 449 0.22 9.62 11.18
CA THR A 449 -0.09 10.77 10.35
C THR A 449 0.67 12.02 10.77
N GLY A 450 0.57 13.09 10.01
CA GLY A 450 1.02 14.44 10.35
C GLY A 450 -0.16 15.40 10.34
N ASP A 451 0.03 16.53 10.98
CA ASP A 451 -0.94 17.61 11.12
C ASP A 451 -1.51 18.11 9.78
N GLY A 452 -0.71 18.11 8.71
CA GLY A 452 -1.17 18.50 7.38
C GLY A 452 -1.97 17.40 6.67
N SER A 453 -1.48 16.15 6.72
CA SER A 453 -2.11 15.03 6.00
C SER A 453 -3.48 14.65 6.55
N ILE A 454 -3.62 14.60 7.87
CA ILE A 454 -4.88 14.18 8.52
C ILE A 454 -6.06 15.08 8.14
N GLN A 455 -5.81 16.37 7.88
CA GLN A 455 -6.85 17.32 7.53
C GLN A 455 -7.51 17.05 6.17
N MET A 456 -6.87 16.29 5.28
CA MET A 456 -7.40 16.04 3.93
C MET A 456 -8.59 15.07 3.91
N ASN A 457 -8.73 14.20 4.92
CA ASN A 457 -9.86 13.29 5.09
C ASN A 457 -10.36 13.24 6.54
N ILE A 458 -10.20 14.34 7.28
CA ILE A 458 -10.53 14.41 8.71
C ILE A 458 -12.03 14.24 8.98
N GLN A 459 -12.89 14.55 8.01
CA GLN A 459 -14.34 14.34 8.10
C GLN A 459 -14.73 12.87 8.29
N GLU A 460 -13.84 11.94 7.98
CA GLU A 460 -14.07 10.50 8.19
C GLU A 460 -14.07 10.10 9.67
N LEU A 461 -13.71 11.01 10.59
CA LEU A 461 -13.97 10.84 12.02
C LEU A 461 -15.48 10.60 12.29
N ALA A 462 -16.37 11.22 11.49
CA ALA A 462 -17.80 10.94 11.57
C ALA A 462 -18.15 9.50 11.14
N THR A 463 -17.47 8.97 10.14
CA THR A 463 -17.62 7.58 9.70
C THR A 463 -17.11 6.61 10.78
N CYS A 464 -15.97 6.91 11.38
CA CYS A 464 -15.43 6.12 12.49
C CYS A 464 -16.42 6.05 13.68
N MET A 465 -17.10 7.16 13.98
CA MET A 465 -18.12 7.20 15.03
C MET A 465 -19.35 6.37 14.66
N GLN A 466 -19.83 6.49 13.42
CA GLN A 466 -21.02 5.77 12.94
C GLN A 466 -20.85 4.24 13.01
N TYR A 467 -19.66 3.75 12.69
CA TYR A 467 -19.36 2.31 12.63
C TYR A 467 -18.56 1.79 13.83
N ASN A 468 -18.40 2.61 14.89
CA ASN A 468 -17.68 2.26 16.11
C ASN A 468 -16.26 1.71 15.82
N LEU A 469 -15.49 2.36 14.97
CA LEU A 469 -14.15 1.93 14.61
C LEU A 469 -13.11 2.40 15.66
N PRO A 470 -12.50 1.51 16.46
CA PRO A 470 -11.62 1.87 17.57
C PRO A 470 -10.17 2.17 17.14
N ILE A 471 -10.00 2.88 16.05
CA ILE A 471 -8.70 3.21 15.44
C ILE A 471 -7.86 4.10 16.37
N LYS A 472 -6.53 3.92 16.36
CA LYS A 472 -5.59 4.76 17.11
C LYS A 472 -4.86 5.68 16.15
N ILE A 473 -5.16 6.97 16.19
CA ILE A 473 -4.51 8.00 15.38
C ILE A 473 -3.33 8.56 16.16
N ILE A 474 -2.13 8.38 15.63
CA ILE A 474 -0.87 8.86 16.17
C ILE A 474 -0.40 9.99 15.27
N SER A 475 -0.75 11.22 15.63
CA SER A 475 -0.41 12.41 14.86
C SER A 475 0.93 12.99 15.33
N LEU A 476 1.92 12.97 14.42
CA LEU A 476 3.22 13.60 14.61
C LEU A 476 3.11 15.06 14.17
N ASN A 477 2.69 15.91 15.09
CA ASN A 477 2.41 17.33 14.82
C ASN A 477 3.70 18.16 14.91
N ASN A 478 4.22 18.58 13.76
CA ASN A 478 5.39 19.46 13.66
C ASN A 478 5.03 20.85 13.13
N ARG A 479 3.75 21.17 12.98
CA ARG A 479 3.22 22.44 12.43
C ARG A 479 3.81 22.80 11.07
N ALA A 480 4.12 21.78 10.26
CA ALA A 480 4.72 21.98 8.95
C ALA A 480 4.40 20.84 7.98
N LEU A 481 4.44 21.13 6.70
CA LEU A 481 4.61 20.13 5.66
C LEU A 481 6.08 19.64 5.71
N GLY A 482 6.37 18.77 6.68
CA GLY A 482 7.71 18.47 7.14
C GLY A 482 8.67 17.98 6.06
N MET A 483 8.21 17.14 5.11
CA MET A 483 9.05 16.71 3.99
C MET A 483 9.36 17.85 3.02
N VAL A 484 8.38 18.73 2.74
CA VAL A 484 8.59 19.93 1.90
C VAL A 484 9.60 20.87 2.56
N ARG A 485 9.43 21.14 3.86
CA ARG A 485 10.37 21.93 4.64
C ARG A 485 11.79 21.32 4.61
N GLN A 486 11.94 20.00 4.82
CA GLN A 486 13.23 19.33 4.76
C GLN A 486 13.93 19.52 3.41
N TRP A 487 13.19 19.42 2.30
CA TRP A 487 13.74 19.70 0.97
C TRP A 487 14.12 21.18 0.78
N GLN A 488 13.34 22.10 1.34
CA GLN A 488 13.66 23.53 1.31
C GLN A 488 14.92 23.85 2.12
N ASP A 489 15.09 23.23 3.27
CA ASP A 489 16.33 23.32 4.06
C ASP A 489 17.55 22.83 3.28
N MET A 490 17.43 21.65 2.69
CA MET A 490 18.58 20.96 2.06
C MET A 490 18.97 21.56 0.69
N ASN A 491 18.00 22.00 -0.11
CA ASN A 491 18.24 22.35 -1.51
C ASN A 491 17.96 23.82 -1.84
N TYR A 492 17.26 24.54 -0.97
CA TYR A 492 16.82 25.91 -1.21
C TYR A 492 17.29 26.91 -0.14
N LYS A 493 18.36 26.55 0.61
CA LYS A 493 19.01 27.40 1.63
C LYS A 493 18.03 27.87 2.73
N GLY A 494 17.09 26.98 3.12
CA GLY A 494 16.08 27.31 4.13
C GLY A 494 15.08 28.39 3.72
N ARG A 495 14.91 28.64 2.41
CA ARG A 495 13.85 29.53 1.93
C ARG A 495 12.51 28.81 1.97
N HIS A 496 11.87 28.85 3.14
CA HIS A 496 10.59 28.20 3.38
C HIS A 496 9.46 28.99 2.72
N SER A 497 8.77 28.38 1.77
CA SER A 497 7.60 28.95 1.11
C SER A 497 6.43 28.00 1.27
N SER A 498 5.38 28.44 1.94
CA SER A 498 4.11 27.72 2.14
C SER A 498 4.29 26.31 2.75
N SER A 499 5.30 26.12 3.61
CA SER A 499 5.61 24.85 4.26
C SER A 499 5.31 24.81 5.76
N TYR A 500 5.06 25.98 6.37
CA TYR A 500 4.58 26.06 7.75
C TYR A 500 3.07 26.21 7.81
N MET A 501 2.47 25.60 8.82
CA MET A 501 1.04 25.66 9.09
C MET A 501 0.83 26.54 10.33
N ASP A 502 0.76 27.86 10.12
CA ASP A 502 0.69 28.85 11.19
C ASP A 502 -0.63 28.80 11.96
N SER A 503 -1.73 28.43 11.28
CA SER A 503 -3.04 28.21 11.88
C SER A 503 -3.36 26.73 11.94
N MET A 504 -3.52 26.20 13.14
CA MET A 504 -3.77 24.78 13.38
C MET A 504 -5.06 24.59 14.18
N PRO A 505 -5.95 23.66 13.80
CA PRO A 505 -7.09 23.31 14.62
C PRO A 505 -6.63 22.68 15.94
N ASP A 506 -7.42 22.83 16.97
CA ASP A 506 -7.26 22.03 18.20
C ASP A 506 -7.77 20.61 17.94
N PHE A 507 -6.87 19.70 17.59
CA PHE A 507 -7.22 18.33 17.23
C PHE A 507 -7.86 17.53 18.36
N VAL A 508 -7.56 17.88 19.62
CA VAL A 508 -8.19 17.24 20.80
C VAL A 508 -9.66 17.61 20.85
N LYS A 509 -9.97 18.92 20.81
CA LYS A 509 -11.36 19.40 20.77
C LYS A 509 -12.11 18.92 19.55
N LEU A 510 -11.42 18.82 18.41
CA LEU A 510 -12.02 18.32 17.18
C LEU A 510 -12.40 16.82 17.33
N ALA A 511 -11.52 16.00 17.86
CA ALA A 511 -11.82 14.59 18.15
C ALA A 511 -13.00 14.45 19.12
N GLU A 512 -13.02 15.24 20.19
CA GLU A 512 -14.11 15.27 21.17
C GLU A 512 -15.44 15.72 20.54
N ALA A 513 -15.41 16.70 19.62
CA ALA A 513 -16.61 17.15 18.90
C ALA A 513 -17.22 16.05 18.00
N TYR A 514 -16.39 15.12 17.51
CA TYR A 514 -16.86 13.92 16.81
C TYR A 514 -17.20 12.74 17.74
N GLY A 515 -17.11 12.92 19.08
CA GLY A 515 -17.43 11.88 20.06
C GLY A 515 -16.28 10.92 20.38
N HIS A 516 -15.07 11.23 19.95
CA HIS A 516 -13.86 10.44 20.16
C HIS A 516 -13.05 10.89 21.37
N ILE A 517 -12.01 10.15 21.73
CA ILE A 517 -11.06 10.52 22.78
C ILE A 517 -9.91 11.31 22.15
N GLY A 518 -9.67 12.52 22.65
CA GLY A 518 -8.51 13.34 22.30
C GLY A 518 -7.45 13.28 23.40
N ILE A 519 -6.17 13.12 23.01
CA ILE A 519 -5.03 13.15 23.94
C ILE A 519 -3.96 14.07 23.34
N ARG A 520 -3.55 15.10 24.10
CA ARG A 520 -2.41 15.95 23.72
C ARG A 520 -1.17 15.53 24.47
N VAL A 521 -0.04 15.46 23.77
CA VAL A 521 1.28 15.15 24.35
C VAL A 521 2.26 16.22 23.88
N THR A 522 2.87 16.93 24.84
CA THR A 522 3.79 18.04 24.55
C THR A 522 5.19 17.85 25.12
N LYS A 523 5.37 16.85 25.99
CA LYS A 523 6.64 16.58 26.67
C LYS A 523 7.04 15.11 26.57
N PRO A 524 8.33 14.81 26.47
CA PRO A 524 8.82 13.42 26.36
C PRO A 524 8.37 12.51 27.51
N GLU A 525 8.34 13.02 28.75
CA GLU A 525 7.94 12.26 29.92
C GLU A 525 6.48 11.83 29.95
N GLU A 526 5.60 12.50 29.16
CA GLU A 526 4.17 12.20 29.07
C GLU A 526 3.88 11.05 28.07
N LEU A 527 4.81 10.78 27.14
CA LEU A 527 4.56 9.95 25.96
C LEU A 527 4.17 8.52 26.29
N ASP A 528 4.89 7.85 27.20
CA ASP A 528 4.66 6.44 27.50
C ASP A 528 3.31 6.23 28.22
N GLU A 529 2.95 7.12 29.16
CA GLU A 529 1.65 7.09 29.83
C GLU A 529 0.50 7.39 28.88
N ALA A 530 0.67 8.36 27.99
CA ALA A 530 -0.33 8.71 26.97
C ALA A 530 -0.56 7.55 25.99
N MET A 531 0.50 6.88 25.54
CA MET A 531 0.40 5.68 24.72
C MET A 531 -0.34 4.55 25.45
N ALA A 532 -0.02 4.31 26.72
CA ALA A 532 -0.72 3.31 27.52
C ALA A 532 -2.23 3.62 27.62
N LYS A 533 -2.62 4.87 27.87
CA LYS A 533 -4.03 5.32 27.86
C LYS A 533 -4.69 5.13 26.50
N CYS A 534 -3.99 5.45 25.41
CA CYS A 534 -4.48 5.28 24.05
C CYS A 534 -4.86 3.81 23.77
N PHE A 535 -3.99 2.88 24.08
CA PHE A 535 -4.22 1.45 23.81
C PHE A 535 -5.10 0.74 24.86
N ALA A 536 -5.33 1.35 26.01
CA ALA A 536 -6.33 0.88 26.99
C ALA A 536 -7.77 1.09 26.51
N ALA A 537 -8.05 2.12 25.72
CA ALA A 537 -9.36 2.40 25.14
C ALA A 537 -9.63 1.49 23.94
N LYS A 538 -10.16 0.29 24.16
CA LYS A 538 -10.34 -0.73 23.10
C LYS A 538 -11.58 -0.53 22.23
N ASP A 539 -12.58 0.18 22.72
CA ASP A 539 -13.90 0.35 22.12
C ASP A 539 -14.10 1.68 21.40
N ARG A 540 -13.10 2.57 21.44
CA ARG A 540 -13.19 3.93 20.89
C ARG A 540 -11.98 4.32 20.08
N LEU A 541 -12.21 5.18 19.10
CA LEU A 541 -11.13 5.89 18.43
C LEU A 541 -10.46 6.85 19.42
N VAL A 542 -9.13 6.83 19.40
CA VAL A 542 -8.29 7.79 20.13
C VAL A 542 -7.47 8.60 19.15
N PHE A 543 -7.56 9.91 19.23
CA PHE A 543 -6.71 10.84 18.48
C PHE A 543 -5.62 11.38 19.42
N MET A 544 -4.39 10.97 19.21
CA MET A 544 -3.22 11.51 19.90
C MET A 544 -2.59 12.63 19.06
N ASP A 545 -2.65 13.86 19.55
CA ASP A 545 -1.96 15.02 19.01
C ASP A 545 -0.62 15.19 19.72
N ILE A 546 0.48 14.72 19.09
CA ILE A 546 1.81 14.68 19.68
C ILE A 546 2.66 15.78 19.06
N GLU A 547 2.97 16.82 19.85
CA GLU A 547 3.84 17.90 19.40
C GLU A 547 5.29 17.41 19.39
N ILE A 548 5.85 17.27 18.19
CA ILE A 548 7.21 16.76 17.98
C ILE A 548 8.18 17.88 17.61
N ASP A 549 9.49 17.59 17.71
CA ASP A 549 10.53 18.52 17.24
C ASP A 549 10.32 18.92 15.79
N GLN A 550 9.95 20.18 15.58
CA GLN A 550 9.69 20.76 14.26
C GLN A 550 10.91 20.66 13.34
N ASN A 551 12.13 20.70 13.89
CA ASN A 551 13.35 20.76 13.11
C ASN A 551 13.98 19.39 12.82
N GLU A 552 13.35 18.31 13.28
CA GLU A 552 13.86 16.98 13.01
C GLU A 552 13.71 16.63 11.52
N HIS A 553 14.80 16.13 10.94
CA HIS A 553 14.84 15.64 9.57
C HIS A 553 14.90 14.12 9.54
N VAL A 554 14.40 13.53 8.46
CA VAL A 554 14.52 12.08 8.24
C VAL A 554 15.92 11.77 7.73
N TYR A 555 16.67 11.03 8.51
CA TYR A 555 17.96 10.44 8.16
C TYR A 555 17.96 8.93 8.46
N PRO A 556 18.76 8.13 7.73
CA PRO A 556 19.61 8.47 6.58
C PRO A 556 18.84 8.94 5.36
N MET A 557 19.53 9.61 4.41
CA MET A 557 18.94 10.04 3.14
C MET A 557 19.98 10.00 2.03
N GLN A 558 19.65 9.46 0.86
CA GLN A 558 20.51 9.51 -0.33
C GLN A 558 20.77 10.95 -0.79
N ILE A 559 21.99 11.18 -1.28
CA ILE A 559 22.34 12.45 -1.92
C ILE A 559 21.74 12.47 -3.33
N LYS A 560 21.04 13.55 -3.66
CA LYS A 560 20.40 13.72 -4.97
C LYS A 560 21.43 13.55 -6.10
N PHE A 561 21.10 12.70 -7.09
CA PHE A 561 21.94 12.32 -8.22
C PHE A 561 23.24 11.57 -7.84
N GLY A 562 23.40 11.16 -6.60
CA GLY A 562 24.50 10.31 -6.14
C GLY A 562 24.31 8.84 -6.51
N ALA A 563 25.32 8.02 -6.19
CA ALA A 563 25.18 6.58 -6.18
C ALA A 563 24.25 6.16 -5.02
N MET A 564 23.85 4.89 -5.01
CA MET A 564 22.92 4.40 -4.01
C MET A 564 23.47 4.49 -2.58
N ASP A 565 24.76 4.36 -2.42
CA ASP A 565 25.47 4.44 -1.15
C ASP A 565 26.04 5.83 -0.80
N ASP A 566 25.84 6.84 -1.67
CA ASP A 566 26.08 8.24 -1.36
C ASP A 566 24.97 8.76 -0.43
N MET A 567 25.21 8.82 0.86
CA MET A 567 24.17 9.13 1.84
C MET A 567 24.57 10.26 2.80
N ARG A 568 23.54 10.97 3.28
CA ARG A 568 23.63 11.80 4.49
C ARG A 568 23.13 10.97 5.67
N LEU A 569 23.94 10.84 6.70
CA LEU A 569 23.59 10.13 7.92
C LEU A 569 23.06 11.08 9.00
N SER A 570 23.41 12.35 8.90
CA SER A 570 22.93 13.43 9.76
C SER A 570 23.01 14.77 9.02
N LYS A 571 22.71 15.85 9.70
CA LYS A 571 22.84 17.22 9.16
C LYS A 571 24.27 17.53 8.69
N THR A 572 25.28 16.94 9.32
CA THR A 572 26.72 17.21 9.09
C THR A 572 27.49 16.01 8.58
N GLU A 573 27.00 14.79 8.75
CA GLU A 573 27.70 13.55 8.40
C GLU A 573 27.23 13.00 7.04
N ARG A 574 28.20 12.56 6.23
CA ARG A 574 27.99 11.88 4.93
C ARG A 574 28.81 10.59 4.87
N THR A 575 28.43 9.68 3.97
CA THR A 575 29.22 8.47 3.65
C THR A 575 30.43 8.81 2.81
#